data_14fa2814a7b6152f63e82baa73c145ae
#
_entry.id   14fa2814a7b6152f63e82baa73c145ae
#
_cell.length_a   1.000
_cell.length_b   1.000
_cell.length_c   1.000
_cell.angle_alpha   90.00
_cell.angle_beta   90.00
_cell.angle_gamma   90.00
#
_symmetry.space_group_name_H-M   'P 1'
#
loop_
_entity.id
_entity.type
_entity.pdbx_description
1 polymer ?
#
loop_
_entity_poly.entity_id
_entity_poly.type
_entity_poly.pdbx_seq_one_letter_code
_entity_poly.pdbx_strand_id
1 'polypeptide(L)'
;LMLDLNRQGPHALVAGTTGSGKSVLLQSWCLALASMNGPEHLNFVFLDFKGGSAFRKLERLPHTVGSVCDLDLAHAVRALRALEAELTRREQLSAAVHASDIRDMVNPPPRLIVVIDEFHALKDQLPDYVNRLVRIASLGRSLGMYLIACTQNPMGQVSADMKANMSVSICLRVRDRLQSCELLGDGRAADLSPAMPGAAF
;
A
#
# COMPACT_ATOMS: atom_id res chain seq x y z
N LEU A 1 8.03 4.33 16.64
CA LEU A 1 7.06 4.95 15.73
C LEU A 1 5.76 4.18 15.83
N MET A 2 4.68 4.87 16.10
CA MET A 2 3.32 4.28 16.08
C MET A 2 2.62 4.75 14.81
N LEU A 3 2.28 3.81 13.92
CA LEU A 3 1.54 4.07 12.70
C LEU A 3 0.12 3.53 12.88
N ASP A 4 -0.86 4.42 12.94
CA ASP A 4 -2.28 4.07 13.07
C ASP A 4 -3.03 4.50 11.80
N LEU A 5 -3.30 3.52 10.94
CA LEU A 5 -4.00 3.75 9.68
C LEU A 5 -5.45 4.25 9.85
N ASN A 6 -6.05 4.07 11.04
CA ASN A 6 -7.37 4.61 11.30
C ASN A 6 -7.34 6.11 11.64
N ARG A 7 -6.29 6.58 12.31
CA ARG A 7 -6.15 7.97 12.77
C ARG A 7 -5.37 8.86 11.82
N GLN A 8 -4.23 8.34 11.30
CA GLN A 8 -3.32 9.12 10.46
C GLN A 8 -3.73 9.10 8.98
N GLY A 9 -4.52 8.13 8.59
CA GLY A 9 -5.05 7.94 7.24
C GLY A 9 -4.87 6.50 6.76
N PRO A 10 -5.85 6.00 5.98
CA PRO A 10 -5.91 4.58 5.62
C PRO A 10 -4.90 4.19 4.55
N HIS A 11 -4.27 5.16 3.87
CA HIS A 11 -3.36 4.90 2.76
C HIS A 11 -2.02 5.53 2.98
N ALA A 12 -0.97 4.84 2.54
CA ALA A 12 0.40 5.27 2.72
C ALA A 12 1.20 5.21 1.41
N LEU A 13 2.02 6.23 1.19
CA LEU A 13 3.09 6.24 0.19
C LEU A 13 4.42 5.99 0.88
N VAL A 14 5.19 5.04 0.35
CA VAL A 14 6.51 4.71 0.89
C VAL A 14 7.55 4.83 -0.22
N ALA A 15 8.52 5.70 -0.05
CA ALA A 15 9.62 5.82 -1.00
C ALA A 15 10.97 5.46 -0.38
N GLY A 16 11.87 4.95 -1.20
CA GLY A 16 13.23 4.64 -0.78
C GLY A 16 14.00 3.86 -1.84
N THR A 17 15.24 4.25 -2.06
CA THR A 17 16.13 3.57 -3.01
C THR A 17 16.44 2.13 -2.60
N THR A 18 17.02 1.36 -3.52
CA THR A 18 17.56 0.03 -3.21
C THR A 18 18.56 0.13 -2.06
N GLY A 19 18.45 -0.77 -1.08
CA GLY A 19 19.31 -0.77 0.12
C GLY A 19 18.92 0.25 1.20
N SER A 20 17.85 1.04 1.02
CA SER A 20 17.37 1.96 2.06
C SER A 20 16.67 1.27 3.24
N GLY A 21 16.33 -0.01 3.12
CA GLY A 21 15.56 -0.75 4.13
C GLY A 21 14.05 -0.80 3.87
N LYS A 22 13.55 -0.30 2.72
CA LYS A 22 12.13 -0.24 2.38
C LYS A 22 11.40 -1.59 2.56
N SER A 23 11.92 -2.67 1.98
CA SER A 23 11.29 -3.99 2.08
C SER A 23 11.27 -4.53 3.52
N VAL A 24 12.32 -4.25 4.31
CA VAL A 24 12.36 -4.62 5.73
C VAL A 24 11.33 -3.84 6.54
N LEU A 25 11.19 -2.53 6.27
CA LEU A 25 10.15 -1.70 6.89
C LEU A 25 8.76 -2.28 6.62
N LEU A 26 8.45 -2.59 5.34
CA LEU A 26 7.15 -3.15 4.96
C LEU A 26 6.88 -4.49 5.61
N GLN A 27 7.87 -5.39 5.63
CA GLN A 27 7.76 -6.69 6.30
C GLN A 27 7.49 -6.50 7.80
N SER A 28 8.26 -5.65 8.48
CA SER A 28 8.11 -5.38 9.90
C SER A 28 6.75 -4.76 10.22
N TRP A 29 6.28 -3.85 9.37
CA TRP A 29 4.97 -3.22 9.52
C TRP A 29 3.83 -4.25 9.36
N CYS A 30 3.85 -5.06 8.30
CA CYS A 30 2.84 -6.10 8.10
C CYS A 30 2.86 -7.15 9.23
N LEU A 31 4.05 -7.56 9.71
CA LEU A 31 4.17 -8.48 10.83
C LEU A 31 3.62 -7.87 12.14
N ALA A 32 3.90 -6.61 12.40
CA ALA A 32 3.35 -5.92 13.57
C ALA A 32 1.82 -5.85 13.51
N LEU A 33 1.25 -5.52 12.36
CA LEU A 33 -0.20 -5.51 12.16
C LEU A 33 -0.82 -6.90 12.34
N ALA A 34 -0.20 -7.95 11.77
CA ALA A 34 -0.66 -9.32 11.90
C ALA A 34 -0.56 -9.85 13.34
N SER A 35 0.46 -9.42 14.10
CA SER A 35 0.62 -9.83 15.50
C SER A 35 -0.42 -9.23 16.43
N MET A 36 -1.02 -8.11 16.04
CA MET A 36 -2.01 -7.38 16.85
C MET A 36 -3.46 -7.68 16.44
N ASN A 37 -3.68 -8.31 15.29
CA ASN A 37 -5.01 -8.59 14.76
C ASN A 37 -5.07 -10.00 14.22
N GLY A 38 -6.15 -10.73 14.49
CA GLY A 38 -6.38 -12.04 13.87
C GLY A 38 -6.80 -11.91 12.38
N PRO A 39 -6.69 -13.00 11.60
CA PRO A 39 -7.07 -12.99 10.19
C PRO A 39 -8.56 -12.74 9.96
N GLU A 40 -9.39 -12.93 10.97
CA GLU A 40 -10.82 -12.58 10.95
C GLU A 40 -11.07 -11.06 11.01
N HIS A 41 -10.03 -10.27 11.35
CA HIS A 41 -10.11 -8.80 11.45
C HIS A 41 -9.25 -8.07 10.43
N LEU A 42 -8.18 -8.71 9.94
CA LEU A 42 -7.21 -8.10 9.04
C LEU A 42 -6.70 -9.10 8.02
N ASN A 43 -6.73 -8.72 6.75
CA ASN A 43 -6.15 -9.50 5.65
C ASN A 43 -5.17 -8.65 4.82
N PHE A 44 -4.26 -9.35 4.12
CA PHE A 44 -3.31 -8.75 3.20
C PHE A 44 -3.46 -9.27 1.79
N VAL A 45 -3.23 -8.38 0.83
CA VAL A 45 -2.93 -8.71 -0.57
C VAL A 45 -1.57 -8.09 -0.89
N PHE A 46 -0.63 -8.89 -1.39
CA PHE A 46 0.69 -8.45 -1.78
C PHE A 46 0.83 -8.43 -3.30
N LEU A 47 1.28 -7.29 -3.84
CA LEU A 47 1.55 -7.09 -5.25
C LEU A 47 3.00 -6.65 -5.41
N ASP A 48 3.86 -7.55 -5.91
CA ASP A 48 5.28 -7.29 -6.14
C ASP A 48 5.62 -7.48 -7.61
N PHE A 49 5.70 -6.38 -8.33
CA PHE A 49 5.99 -6.37 -9.75
C PHE A 49 7.48 -6.26 -10.08
N LYS A 50 8.36 -6.55 -9.11
CA LYS A 50 9.81 -6.43 -9.28
C LYS A 50 10.57 -7.75 -9.21
N GLY A 51 9.90 -8.87 -9.05
CA GLY A 51 10.52 -10.19 -9.02
C GLY A 51 10.43 -10.95 -7.72
N GLY A 52 9.45 -10.63 -6.88
CA GLY A 52 8.89 -11.57 -5.92
C GLY A 52 9.67 -11.89 -4.67
N SER A 53 10.62 -11.08 -4.24
CA SER A 53 11.38 -11.37 -3.00
C SER A 53 10.88 -10.62 -1.77
N ALA A 54 10.24 -9.45 -1.96
CA ALA A 54 9.89 -8.57 -0.86
C ALA A 54 8.87 -9.19 0.11
N PHE A 55 7.88 -9.92 -0.40
CA PHE A 55 6.77 -10.42 0.41
C PHE A 55 6.72 -11.95 0.59
N ARG A 56 7.64 -12.71 -0.02
CA ARG A 56 7.64 -14.19 0.01
C ARG A 56 7.48 -14.80 1.41
N LYS A 57 8.04 -14.17 2.45
CA LYS A 57 7.89 -14.64 3.83
C LYS A 57 6.50 -14.37 4.39
N LEU A 58 5.86 -13.29 3.95
CA LEU A 58 4.53 -12.87 4.41
C LEU A 58 3.40 -13.65 3.73
N GLU A 59 3.66 -14.29 2.59
CA GLU A 59 2.69 -15.15 1.89
C GLU A 59 2.21 -16.32 2.74
N ARG A 60 3.01 -16.74 3.72
CA ARG A 60 2.68 -17.84 4.63
C ARG A 60 1.83 -17.42 5.84
N LEU A 61 1.58 -16.12 6.01
CA LEU A 61 0.72 -15.65 7.09
C LEU A 61 -0.73 -16.07 6.83
N PRO A 62 -1.48 -16.49 7.86
CA PRO A 62 -2.90 -16.80 7.72
C PRO A 62 -3.73 -15.58 7.29
N HIS A 63 -3.19 -14.38 7.42
CA HIS A 63 -3.79 -13.12 6.99
C HIS A 63 -3.68 -12.89 5.47
N THR A 64 -2.80 -13.62 4.76
CA THR A 64 -2.56 -13.38 3.33
C THR A 64 -3.62 -14.08 2.50
N VAL A 65 -4.47 -13.29 1.86
CA VAL A 65 -5.57 -13.80 1.01
C VAL A 65 -5.25 -13.71 -0.48
N GLY A 66 -4.15 -13.08 -0.86
CA GLY A 66 -3.68 -13.00 -2.25
C GLY A 66 -2.25 -12.50 -2.35
N SER A 67 -1.53 -13.02 -3.33
CA SER A 67 -0.18 -12.57 -3.66
C SER A 67 0.05 -12.69 -5.17
N VAL A 68 0.64 -11.65 -5.76
CA VAL A 68 1.14 -11.63 -7.14
C VAL A 68 2.58 -11.17 -7.08
N CYS A 69 3.50 -12.07 -7.41
CA CYS A 69 4.95 -11.86 -7.27
C CYS A 69 5.69 -12.03 -8.59
N ASP A 70 5.07 -11.63 -9.68
CA ASP A 70 5.65 -11.69 -11.02
C ASP A 70 5.25 -10.47 -11.85
N LEU A 71 5.96 -10.28 -12.96
CA LEU A 71 5.67 -9.25 -13.96
C LEU A 71 4.63 -9.71 -14.99
N ASP A 72 3.91 -10.80 -14.73
CA ASP A 72 2.86 -11.27 -15.65
C ASP A 72 1.67 -10.29 -15.64
N LEU A 73 1.50 -9.64 -16.78
CA LEU A 73 0.45 -8.67 -17.01
C LEU A 73 -0.96 -9.24 -16.77
N ALA A 74 -1.17 -10.52 -17.12
CA ALA A 74 -2.46 -11.18 -16.91
C ALA A 74 -2.75 -11.37 -15.42
N HIS A 75 -1.72 -11.66 -14.60
CA HIS A 75 -1.84 -11.76 -13.15
C HIS A 75 -2.14 -10.38 -12.54
N ALA A 76 -1.45 -9.34 -12.97
CA ALA A 76 -1.71 -7.98 -12.52
C ALA A 76 -3.15 -7.51 -12.83
N VAL A 77 -3.62 -7.76 -14.05
CA VAL A 77 -5.00 -7.43 -14.46
C VAL A 77 -6.02 -8.21 -13.62
N ARG A 78 -5.79 -9.51 -13.38
CA ARG A 78 -6.68 -10.33 -12.53
C ARG A 78 -6.71 -9.83 -11.10
N ALA A 79 -5.56 -9.49 -10.51
CA ALA A 79 -5.49 -8.94 -9.17
C ALA A 79 -6.28 -7.63 -9.05
N LEU A 80 -6.12 -6.73 -10.01
CA LEU A 80 -6.84 -5.47 -10.03
C LEU A 80 -8.36 -5.68 -10.14
N ARG A 81 -8.81 -6.57 -11.02
CA ARG A 81 -10.24 -6.95 -11.14
C ARG A 81 -10.77 -7.56 -9.85
N ALA A 82 -9.98 -8.40 -9.17
CA ALA A 82 -10.37 -8.99 -7.89
C ALA A 82 -10.53 -7.91 -6.80
N LEU A 83 -9.63 -6.93 -6.74
CA LEU A 83 -9.75 -5.80 -5.81
C LEU A 83 -10.97 -4.93 -6.10
N GLU A 84 -11.29 -4.68 -7.37
CA GLU A 84 -12.50 -3.94 -7.77
C GLU A 84 -13.79 -4.73 -7.44
N ALA A 85 -13.78 -6.03 -7.65
CA ALA A 85 -14.91 -6.90 -7.27
C ALA A 85 -15.11 -6.92 -5.74
N GLU A 86 -14.02 -6.96 -4.97
CA GLU A 86 -14.09 -6.89 -3.51
C GLU A 86 -14.60 -5.52 -3.04
N LEU A 87 -14.19 -4.43 -3.70
CA LEU A 87 -14.72 -3.10 -3.43
C LEU A 87 -16.25 -3.08 -3.61
N THR A 88 -16.74 -3.55 -4.77
CA THR A 88 -18.17 -3.62 -5.07
C THR A 88 -18.92 -4.51 -4.07
N ARG A 89 -18.35 -5.66 -3.70
CA ARG A 89 -18.94 -6.54 -2.68
C ARG A 89 -19.12 -5.82 -1.35
N ARG A 90 -18.12 -5.03 -0.91
CA ARG A 90 -18.18 -4.26 0.34
C ARG A 90 -19.18 -3.12 0.27
N GLU A 91 -19.29 -2.45 -0.87
CA GLU A 91 -20.32 -1.44 -1.12
C GLU A 91 -21.73 -2.04 -0.95
N GLN A 92 -21.98 -3.22 -1.55
CA GLN A 92 -23.25 -3.92 -1.41
C GLN A 92 -23.55 -4.34 0.03
N LEU A 93 -22.54 -4.86 0.76
CA LEU A 93 -22.71 -5.20 2.18
C LEU A 93 -23.03 -3.96 3.02
N SER A 94 -22.36 -2.86 2.79
CA SER A 94 -22.59 -1.59 3.48
C SER A 94 -24.00 -1.06 3.22
N ALA A 95 -24.41 -1.06 1.94
CA ALA A 95 -25.75 -0.65 1.54
C ALA A 95 -26.87 -1.54 2.16
N ALA A 96 -26.64 -2.85 2.23
CA ALA A 96 -27.63 -3.79 2.79
C ALA A 96 -27.93 -3.56 4.28
N VAL A 97 -26.97 -3.00 5.03
CA VAL A 97 -27.14 -2.68 6.46
C VAL A 97 -27.25 -1.16 6.73
N HIS A 98 -27.34 -0.35 5.66
CA HIS A 98 -27.41 1.12 5.73
C HIS A 98 -26.25 1.76 6.51
N ALA A 99 -25.06 1.13 6.48
CA ALA A 99 -23.85 1.67 7.09
C ALA A 99 -23.13 2.58 6.11
N SER A 100 -22.62 3.71 6.57
CA SER A 100 -21.77 4.61 5.78
C SER A 100 -20.27 4.29 5.89
N ASP A 101 -19.90 3.54 6.92
CA ASP A 101 -18.52 3.11 7.19
C ASP A 101 -18.52 1.68 7.72
N ILE A 102 -17.49 0.92 7.39
CA ILE A 102 -17.33 -0.47 7.88
C ILE A 102 -17.34 -0.55 9.41
N ARG A 103 -16.93 0.51 10.11
CA ARG A 103 -16.90 0.59 11.58
C ARG A 103 -18.28 0.62 12.21
N ASP A 104 -19.31 0.99 11.44
CA ASP A 104 -20.71 1.07 11.88
C ASP A 104 -21.44 -0.27 11.71
N MET A 105 -20.79 -1.26 11.08
CA MET A 105 -21.36 -2.58 10.84
C MET A 105 -21.21 -3.47 12.08
N VAL A 106 -22.24 -4.25 12.39
CA VAL A 106 -22.21 -5.23 13.49
C VAL A 106 -21.22 -6.35 13.22
N ASN A 107 -21.18 -6.84 11.99
CA ASN A 107 -20.24 -7.87 11.54
C ASN A 107 -19.48 -7.37 10.30
N PRO A 108 -18.48 -6.50 10.49
CA PRO A 108 -17.73 -5.96 9.37
C PRO A 108 -16.86 -7.03 8.72
N PRO A 109 -16.64 -6.99 7.40
CA PRO A 109 -15.62 -7.81 6.77
C PRO A 109 -14.24 -7.44 7.28
N PRO A 110 -13.25 -8.38 7.29
CA PRO A 110 -11.88 -8.06 7.68
C PRO A 110 -11.35 -6.85 6.91
N ARG A 111 -10.60 -5.97 7.57
CA ARG A 111 -9.88 -4.91 6.86
C ARG A 111 -8.91 -5.54 5.88
N LEU A 112 -8.83 -4.99 4.67
CA LEU A 112 -7.95 -5.48 3.62
C LEU A 112 -6.85 -4.45 3.35
N ILE A 113 -5.61 -4.82 3.61
CA ILE A 113 -4.45 -4.00 3.27
C ILE A 113 -3.82 -4.53 2.00
N VAL A 114 -3.82 -3.71 0.97
CA VAL A 114 -3.14 -3.97 -0.30
C VAL A 114 -1.76 -3.33 -0.24
N VAL A 115 -0.71 -4.12 -0.29
CA VAL A 115 0.68 -3.65 -0.28
C VAL A 115 1.26 -3.86 -1.66
N ILE A 116 1.71 -2.77 -2.28
CA ILE A 116 2.25 -2.79 -3.65
C ILE A 116 3.70 -2.32 -3.61
N ASP A 117 4.64 -3.22 -3.96
CA ASP A 117 6.02 -2.80 -4.19
C ASP A 117 6.19 -2.42 -5.67
N GLU A 118 6.77 -1.23 -5.89
CA GLU A 118 6.99 -0.62 -7.21
C GLU A 118 5.70 -0.45 -8.04
N PHE A 119 4.77 0.34 -7.52
CA PHE A 119 3.44 0.53 -8.13
C PHE A 119 3.47 1.10 -9.57
N HIS A 120 4.59 1.69 -10.00
CA HIS A 120 4.80 2.17 -11.37
C HIS A 120 5.39 1.14 -12.33
N ALA A 121 5.77 -0.05 -11.87
CA ALA A 121 6.42 -1.05 -12.72
C ALA A 121 5.61 -1.45 -13.96
N LEU A 122 4.29 -1.36 -13.89
CA LEU A 122 3.37 -1.71 -14.98
C LEU A 122 2.79 -0.51 -15.72
N LYS A 123 3.20 0.73 -15.41
CA LYS A 123 2.61 1.95 -15.99
C LYS A 123 2.63 1.97 -17.51
N ASP A 124 3.74 1.55 -18.11
CA ASP A 124 3.91 1.58 -19.56
C ASP A 124 3.06 0.51 -20.27
N GLN A 125 2.81 -0.61 -19.60
CA GLN A 125 2.03 -1.74 -20.13
C GLN A 125 0.54 -1.63 -19.79
N LEU A 126 0.22 -0.99 -18.66
CA LEU A 126 -1.12 -0.76 -18.14
C LEU A 126 -1.26 0.71 -17.68
N PRO A 127 -1.42 1.66 -18.60
CA PRO A 127 -1.45 3.10 -18.27
C PRO A 127 -2.51 3.45 -17.22
N ASP A 128 -3.67 2.80 -17.26
CA ASP A 128 -4.76 3.04 -16.31
C ASP A 128 -4.61 2.34 -14.95
N TYR A 129 -3.60 1.49 -14.79
CA TYR A 129 -3.41 0.69 -13.59
C TYR A 129 -3.32 1.55 -12.34
N VAL A 130 -2.49 2.60 -12.37
CA VAL A 130 -2.29 3.50 -11.22
C VAL A 130 -3.57 4.25 -10.89
N ASN A 131 -4.29 4.75 -11.90
CA ASN A 131 -5.56 5.46 -11.71
C ASN A 131 -6.62 4.56 -11.06
N ARG A 132 -6.69 3.29 -11.47
CA ARG A 132 -7.60 2.30 -10.88
C ARG A 132 -7.25 2.01 -9.41
N LEU A 133 -5.97 1.91 -9.07
CA LEU A 133 -5.52 1.77 -7.68
C LEU A 133 -5.88 2.99 -6.82
N VAL A 134 -5.68 4.20 -7.34
CA VAL A 134 -6.07 5.44 -6.66
C VAL A 134 -7.58 5.49 -6.43
N ARG A 135 -8.37 5.06 -7.42
CA ARG A 135 -9.83 4.94 -7.27
C ARG A 135 -10.22 3.94 -6.17
N ILE A 136 -9.57 2.76 -6.12
CA ILE A 136 -9.79 1.77 -5.06
C ILE A 136 -9.44 2.37 -3.69
N ALA A 137 -8.35 3.12 -3.60
CA ALA A 137 -7.98 3.81 -2.38
C ALA A 137 -9.04 4.84 -1.97
N SER A 138 -9.45 5.72 -2.89
CA SER A 138 -10.43 6.77 -2.60
C SER A 138 -11.77 6.22 -2.08
N LEU A 139 -12.31 5.18 -2.72
CA LEU A 139 -13.59 4.56 -2.34
C LEU A 139 -13.45 3.57 -1.18
N GLY A 140 -12.30 2.90 -1.09
CA GLY A 140 -12.06 1.83 -0.12
C GLY A 140 -11.92 2.30 1.33
N ARG A 141 -11.68 3.59 1.56
CA ARG A 141 -11.45 4.14 2.90
C ARG A 141 -12.55 3.77 3.89
N SER A 142 -13.80 4.08 3.57
CA SER A 142 -14.96 3.78 4.41
C SER A 142 -15.34 2.29 4.39
N LEU A 143 -14.83 1.55 3.42
CA LEU A 143 -15.08 0.12 3.22
C LEU A 143 -13.99 -0.78 3.80
N GLY A 144 -13.01 -0.21 4.53
CA GLY A 144 -11.92 -0.95 5.16
C GLY A 144 -10.92 -1.56 4.18
N MET A 145 -10.76 -0.96 2.99
CA MET A 145 -9.71 -1.32 2.03
C MET A 145 -8.62 -0.25 2.05
N TYR A 146 -7.42 -0.62 2.41
CA TYR A 146 -6.29 0.28 2.63
C TYR A 146 -5.18 -0.04 1.64
N LEU A 147 -4.45 0.98 1.20
CA LEU A 147 -3.38 0.86 0.21
C LEU A 147 -2.05 1.36 0.79
N ILE A 148 -1.02 0.54 0.71
CA ILE A 148 0.37 0.93 0.95
C ILE A 148 1.10 0.81 -0.38
N ALA A 149 1.32 1.95 -1.04
CA ALA A 149 1.98 2.00 -2.34
C ALA A 149 3.44 2.40 -2.19
N CYS A 150 4.35 1.61 -2.76
CA CYS A 150 5.78 1.81 -2.63
C CYS A 150 6.44 2.09 -3.97
N THR A 151 7.49 2.92 -3.93
CA THR A 151 8.32 3.20 -5.11
C THR A 151 9.79 3.40 -4.72
N GLN A 152 10.68 3.14 -5.65
CA GLN A 152 12.11 3.47 -5.51
C GLN A 152 12.43 4.87 -6.03
N ASN A 153 11.60 5.39 -6.93
CA ASN A 153 11.76 6.72 -7.51
C ASN A 153 10.43 7.46 -7.47
N PRO A 154 10.19 8.35 -6.50
CA PRO A 154 8.95 9.11 -6.41
C PRO A 154 8.80 10.18 -7.51
N MET A 155 9.91 10.60 -8.16
CA MET A 155 9.90 11.69 -9.15
C MET A 155 8.94 11.41 -10.32
N GLY A 156 7.95 12.31 -10.48
CA GLY A 156 6.95 12.22 -11.54
C GLY A 156 6.03 11.00 -11.48
N GLN A 157 6.10 10.23 -10.38
CA GLN A 157 5.28 9.04 -10.17
C GLN A 157 4.12 9.29 -9.20
N VAL A 158 4.27 10.27 -8.32
CA VAL A 158 3.26 10.60 -7.30
C VAL A 158 2.40 11.74 -7.82
N SER A 159 1.19 11.41 -8.29
CA SER A 159 0.24 12.40 -8.78
C SER A 159 -0.38 13.21 -7.63
N ALA A 160 -0.98 14.37 -7.96
CA ALA A 160 -1.74 15.16 -6.99
C ALA A 160 -2.89 14.34 -6.36
N ASP A 161 -3.57 13.51 -7.16
CA ASP A 161 -4.65 12.64 -6.69
C ASP A 161 -4.14 11.58 -5.70
N MET A 162 -2.94 11.02 -5.94
CA MET A 162 -2.31 10.11 -4.97
C MET A 162 -2.04 10.84 -3.65
N LYS A 163 -1.44 12.03 -3.70
CA LYS A 163 -1.16 12.84 -2.50
C LYS A 163 -2.43 13.19 -1.73
N ALA A 164 -3.51 13.51 -2.44
CA ALA A 164 -4.80 13.85 -1.82
C ALA A 164 -5.45 12.65 -1.10
N ASN A 165 -5.25 11.43 -1.61
CA ASN A 165 -5.86 10.23 -1.06
C ASN A 165 -4.94 9.47 -0.07
N MET A 166 -3.62 9.69 -0.12
CA MET A 166 -2.64 8.98 0.70
C MET A 166 -2.03 9.92 1.73
N SER A 167 -2.60 9.94 2.93
CA SER A 167 -2.25 10.90 3.99
C SER A 167 -0.93 10.61 4.68
N VAL A 168 -0.48 9.35 4.65
CA VAL A 168 0.78 8.94 5.27
C VAL A 168 1.87 8.88 4.21
N SER A 169 2.92 9.66 4.39
CA SER A 169 4.12 9.63 3.54
C SER A 169 5.32 9.21 4.36
N ILE A 170 5.99 8.14 3.95
CA ILE A 170 7.21 7.64 4.58
C ILE A 170 8.32 7.65 3.55
N CYS A 171 9.37 8.42 3.81
CA CYS A 171 10.51 8.53 2.93
C CYS A 171 11.78 8.02 3.63
N LEU A 172 12.24 6.85 3.19
CA LEU A 172 13.57 6.36 3.54
C LEU A 172 14.60 7.11 2.68
N ARG A 173 15.87 6.74 2.81
CA ARG A 173 16.92 7.35 1.98
C ARG A 173 16.58 7.29 0.49
N VAL A 174 16.62 8.45 -0.16
CA VAL A 174 16.45 8.64 -1.60
C VAL A 174 17.74 9.17 -2.24
N ARG A 175 17.78 9.29 -3.57
CA ARG A 175 18.98 9.65 -4.32
C ARG A 175 19.38 11.11 -4.16
N ASP A 176 18.38 11.98 -4.15
CA ASP A 176 18.57 13.42 -4.17
C ASP A 176 17.43 14.15 -3.45
N ARG A 177 17.62 15.44 -3.22
CA ARG A 177 16.66 16.29 -2.51
C ARG A 177 15.34 16.45 -3.27
N LEU A 178 15.35 16.41 -4.60
CA LEU A 178 14.11 16.54 -5.38
C LEU A 178 13.19 15.35 -5.14
N GLN A 179 13.74 14.13 -5.07
CA GLN A 179 12.98 12.94 -4.73
C GLN A 179 12.37 13.02 -3.31
N SER A 180 13.10 13.57 -2.36
CA SER A 180 12.58 13.80 -1.00
C SER A 180 11.47 14.84 -1.00
N CYS A 181 11.70 15.99 -1.67
CA CYS A 181 10.70 17.05 -1.77
C CYS A 181 9.40 16.57 -2.47
N GLU A 182 9.49 15.70 -3.45
CA GLU A 182 8.32 15.15 -4.13
C GLU A 182 7.35 14.46 -3.15
N LEU A 183 7.89 13.76 -2.17
CA LEU A 183 7.09 13.00 -1.21
C LEU A 183 6.81 13.76 0.10
N LEU A 184 7.83 14.40 0.68
CA LEU A 184 7.76 15.02 2.01
C LEU A 184 7.52 16.54 1.95
N GLY A 185 7.75 17.18 0.80
CA GLY A 185 7.81 18.63 0.70
C GLY A 185 9.15 19.25 1.14
N ASP A 186 10.11 18.44 1.61
CA ASP A 186 11.45 18.88 1.99
C ASP A 186 12.53 17.86 1.58
N GLY A 187 13.80 18.26 1.64
CA GLY A 187 14.94 17.49 1.11
C GLY A 187 15.62 16.53 2.11
N ARG A 188 15.14 16.42 3.34
CA ARG A 188 15.87 15.76 4.44
C ARG A 188 16.13 14.26 4.24
N ALA A 189 15.27 13.54 3.51
CA ALA A 189 15.47 12.11 3.30
C ALA A 189 16.67 11.78 2.40
N ALA A 190 17.14 12.75 1.59
CA ALA A 190 18.37 12.59 0.82
C ALA A 190 19.63 12.60 1.68
N ASP A 191 19.57 13.23 2.85
CA ASP A 191 20.70 13.36 3.78
C ASP A 191 20.82 12.15 4.75
N LEU A 192 19.90 11.17 4.65
CA LEU A 192 19.96 9.93 5.44
C LEU A 192 21.20 9.11 5.08
N SER A 193 21.94 8.70 6.11
CA SER A 193 23.16 7.90 5.92
C SER A 193 22.85 6.51 5.31
N PRO A 194 23.62 6.09 4.30
CA PRO A 194 23.52 4.71 3.79
C PRO A 194 23.89 3.64 4.83
N ALA A 195 24.61 4.03 5.89
CA ALA A 195 24.94 3.13 7.02
C ALA A 195 23.76 2.90 7.98
N MET A 196 22.63 3.59 7.79
CA MET A 196 21.44 3.50 8.64
C MET A 196 20.23 3.04 7.81
N PRO A 197 20.22 1.81 7.26
CA PRO A 197 19.07 1.32 6.53
C PRO A 197 17.86 1.21 7.46
N GLY A 198 16.69 1.66 6.97
CA GLY A 198 15.47 1.72 7.75
C GLY A 198 15.22 3.06 8.44
N ALA A 199 16.19 4.00 8.45
CA ALA A 199 15.93 5.37 8.85
C ALA A 199 14.98 6.04 7.84
N ALA A 200 13.98 6.79 8.35
CA ALA A 200 12.92 7.40 7.54
C ALA A 200 12.37 8.67 8.22
N PHE A 201 11.73 9.47 7.41
CA PHE A 201 10.89 10.61 7.81
C PHE A 201 9.46 10.37 7.40
#